data_f38cd503455b9e0e224acdf0892c1e9a
#
_entry.id   f38cd503455b9e0e224acdf0892c1e9a
#
_cell.length_a   1.000
_cell.length_b   1.000
_cell.length_c   1.000
_cell.angle_alpha   90.00
_cell.angle_beta   90.00
_cell.angle_gamma   90.00
#
_symmetry.space_group_name_H-M   'P 1'
#
loop_
_entity.id
_entity.type
_entity.pdbx_description
1 polymer ?
#
loop_
_entity_poly.entity_id
_entity_poly.type
_entity_poly.pdbx_seq_one_letter_code
_entity_poly.pdbx_strand_id
1 'polypeptide(L)'
;MKKILMILMTAVLFATTACASGNSDSSKTASSSTGATTAKGDGTVTRIKITVNGKTLYATFDDNATSRAIIAQMPMTIPMLDLYGDEMCYRYPASLPTDNVQSYVHKKGEIFYWPPRHSFVIRYVATSERLDIQHIGQIESGVEIFDGIGDVNVKFEVAE
;
A
#
# COMPACT_ATOMS: atom_id res chain seq x y z
N MET A 1 -37.64 -27.02 13.62
CA MET A 1 -37.20 -28.24 14.30
C MET A 1 -35.74 -28.06 14.68
N LYS A 2 -35.53 -28.07 15.98
CA LYS A 2 -34.23 -27.87 16.64
C LYS A 2 -33.30 -29.06 16.38
N LYS A 3 -32.03 -28.89 16.12
CA LYS A 3 -30.98 -29.81 16.55
C LYS A 3 -29.73 -29.02 16.95
N ILE A 4 -29.59 -28.92 18.24
CA ILE A 4 -28.39 -28.57 19.00
C ILE A 4 -27.44 -29.77 18.88
N LEU A 5 -26.16 -29.53 18.56
CA LEU A 5 -25.13 -30.51 18.81
C LEU A 5 -23.96 -29.81 19.50
N MET A 6 -23.84 -30.16 20.76
CA MET A 6 -22.85 -29.76 21.74
C MET A 6 -21.81 -30.90 21.78
N ILE A 7 -20.53 -30.64 21.57
CA ILE A 7 -19.40 -31.55 21.90
C ILE A 7 -18.18 -30.72 22.22
N LEU A 8 -17.91 -30.67 23.45
CA LEU A 8 -16.79 -31.12 24.31
C LEU A 8 -15.41 -30.48 24.10
N MET A 9 -15.05 -29.77 25.18
CA MET A 9 -13.70 -29.43 25.62
C MET A 9 -12.76 -30.63 25.67
N THR A 10 -11.53 -30.45 25.24
CA THR A 10 -10.37 -31.15 25.81
C THR A 10 -9.22 -30.16 25.98
N ALA A 11 -8.94 -29.86 27.23
CA ALA A 11 -7.75 -29.19 27.71
C ALA A 11 -6.59 -30.19 27.73
N VAL A 12 -5.45 -29.80 27.19
CA VAL A 12 -4.18 -30.50 27.45
C VAL A 12 -3.17 -29.50 27.98
N LEU A 13 -2.95 -29.59 29.26
CA LEU A 13 -1.77 -29.03 29.93
C LEU A 13 -0.55 -29.88 29.59
N PHE A 14 0.58 -29.28 29.26
CA PHE A 14 1.91 -29.83 29.50
C PHE A 14 2.82 -28.76 30.07
N ALA A 15 3.40 -29.14 31.18
CA ALA A 15 4.27 -28.39 32.08
C ALA A 15 5.75 -28.45 31.66
N THR A 16 6.41 -27.34 31.84
CA THR A 16 7.78 -27.09 32.38
C THR A 16 8.91 -28.09 32.11
N THR A 17 10.04 -27.57 31.63
CA THR A 17 11.34 -27.84 32.28
C THR A 17 12.31 -26.68 32.04
N ALA A 18 12.86 -26.19 33.14
CA ALA A 18 13.97 -25.25 33.22
C ALA A 18 15.27 -26.02 33.36
N CYS A 19 16.40 -25.49 32.84
CA CYS A 19 17.79 -25.65 33.32
C CYS A 19 18.60 -24.58 32.56
N ALA A 20 19.11 -23.58 33.10
CA ALA A 20 20.17 -23.30 34.08
C ALA A 20 21.62 -23.48 33.56
N SER A 21 22.32 -22.35 33.58
CA SER A 21 23.74 -22.11 33.85
C SER A 21 24.81 -22.39 32.81
N GLY A 22 25.63 -21.38 32.61
CA GLY A 22 26.99 -21.44 32.07
C GLY A 22 27.57 -20.05 31.83
N ASN A 23 28.31 -19.58 32.80
CA ASN A 23 28.96 -18.29 33.01
C ASN A 23 30.33 -18.19 32.33
N SER A 24 30.80 -16.95 32.15
CA SER A 24 32.20 -16.47 31.98
C SER A 24 32.56 -16.02 30.56
N ASP A 25 33.25 -14.95 30.33
CA ASP A 25 33.74 -13.77 31.04
C ASP A 25 34.28 -12.75 30.03
N SER A 26 34.21 -11.48 30.40
CA SER A 26 35.09 -10.33 30.08
C SER A 26 35.63 -10.06 28.66
N SER A 27 35.32 -8.95 28.06
CA SER A 27 36.08 -7.67 28.14
C SER A 27 35.39 -6.56 27.35
N LYS A 28 34.95 -5.60 28.03
CA LYS A 28 35.17 -4.16 28.05
C LYS A 28 35.72 -3.54 26.76
N THR A 29 34.95 -2.71 26.09
CA THR A 29 35.29 -1.31 25.86
C THR A 29 34.04 -0.49 25.56
N ALA A 30 34.00 0.64 26.22
CA ALA A 30 32.93 1.63 26.27
C ALA A 30 32.72 2.34 24.90
N SER A 31 31.56 2.77 24.66
CA SER A 31 31.22 4.16 24.57
C SER A 31 29.99 4.43 23.72
N SER A 32 29.18 5.20 24.33
CA SER A 32 28.20 6.20 23.89
C SER A 32 26.91 5.75 23.26
N SER A 33 25.92 5.85 24.10
CA SER A 33 24.64 6.57 23.93
C SER A 33 24.32 7.01 22.50
N THR A 34 23.14 6.69 22.05
CA THR A 34 22.19 7.73 21.73
C THR A 34 21.00 7.12 20.99
N GLY A 35 19.85 7.37 21.51
CA GLY A 35 18.64 7.59 20.72
C GLY A 35 18.14 6.43 19.90
N ALA A 36 17.12 5.77 20.40
CA ALA A 36 16.12 5.16 19.53
C ALA A 36 15.51 6.27 18.67
N THR A 37 16.18 6.59 17.59
CA THR A 37 15.56 7.27 16.46
C THR A 37 14.85 6.17 15.72
N THR A 38 13.53 6.19 15.78
CA THR A 38 12.66 5.54 14.81
C THR A 38 13.23 5.91 13.44
N ALA A 39 13.93 5.01 12.81
CA ALA A 39 14.32 5.15 11.42
C ALA A 39 13.03 5.12 10.61
N LYS A 40 12.47 6.32 10.40
CA LYS A 40 11.63 6.59 9.26
C LYS A 40 12.55 6.27 8.08
N GLY A 41 12.24 5.15 7.38
CA GLY A 41 12.98 4.77 6.21
C GLY A 41 13.07 5.99 5.31
N ASP A 42 14.28 6.33 4.92
CA ASP A 42 14.55 7.28 3.84
C ASP A 42 14.10 6.59 2.55
N GLY A 43 12.76 6.48 2.41
CA GLY A 43 12.11 5.90 1.26
C GLY A 43 12.30 6.87 0.11
N THR A 44 13.18 6.54 -0.81
CA THR A 44 13.33 7.25 -2.07
C THR A 44 11.99 7.23 -2.79
N VAL A 45 11.29 8.35 -2.79
CA VAL A 45 10.04 8.51 -3.56
C VAL A 45 10.38 8.76 -5.02
N THR A 46 9.62 8.16 -5.93
CA THR A 46 9.72 8.43 -7.36
C THR A 46 8.63 9.39 -7.78
N ARG A 47 9.02 10.50 -8.42
CA ARG A 47 8.05 11.42 -8.99
C ARG A 47 7.51 10.90 -10.31
N ILE A 48 6.21 10.90 -10.48
CA ILE A 48 5.50 10.39 -11.65
C ILE A 48 4.74 11.53 -12.32
N LYS A 49 4.89 11.62 -13.64
CA LYS A 49 4.10 12.50 -14.49
C LYS A 49 2.89 11.74 -14.99
N ILE A 50 1.71 12.29 -14.80
CA ILE A 50 0.43 11.73 -15.22
C ILE A 50 -0.17 12.66 -16.25
N THR A 51 -0.52 12.14 -17.43
CA THR A 51 -1.15 12.93 -18.49
C THR A 51 -2.52 12.36 -18.81
N VAL A 52 -3.54 13.22 -18.75
CA VAL A 52 -4.93 12.89 -19.06
C VAL A 52 -5.55 14.03 -19.87
N ASN A 53 -6.15 13.72 -21.01
CA ASN A 53 -6.77 14.70 -21.93
C ASN A 53 -5.89 15.96 -22.20
N GLY A 54 -4.59 15.74 -22.39
CA GLY A 54 -3.62 16.81 -22.66
C GLY A 54 -3.22 17.65 -21.46
N LYS A 55 -3.76 17.40 -20.27
CA LYS A 55 -3.38 18.04 -19.02
C LYS A 55 -2.40 17.16 -18.25
N THR A 56 -1.50 17.81 -17.49
CA THR A 56 -0.47 17.12 -16.73
C THR A 56 -0.69 17.31 -15.22
N LEU A 57 -0.56 16.20 -14.49
CA LEU A 57 -0.50 16.12 -13.03
C LEU A 57 0.83 15.50 -12.63
N TYR A 58 1.20 15.67 -11.39
CA TYR A 58 2.33 14.98 -10.78
C TYR A 58 1.89 14.23 -9.53
N ALA A 59 2.53 13.10 -9.31
CA ALA A 59 2.37 12.28 -8.11
C ALA A 59 3.73 11.85 -7.58
N THR A 60 3.79 11.52 -6.30
CA THR A 60 4.93 10.84 -5.70
C THR A 60 4.54 9.39 -5.40
N PHE A 61 5.37 8.43 -5.82
CA PHE A 61 5.21 7.02 -5.51
C PHE A 61 6.22 6.62 -4.44
N ASP A 62 5.74 5.95 -3.42
CA ASP A 62 6.58 5.38 -2.36
C ASP A 62 7.43 4.23 -2.89
N ASP A 63 8.58 3.99 -2.30
CA ASP A 63 9.41 2.84 -2.63
C ASP A 63 8.89 1.57 -1.93
N ASN A 64 8.05 0.82 -2.64
CA ASN A 64 7.53 -0.48 -2.22
C ASN A 64 7.44 -1.46 -3.40
N ALA A 65 7.17 -2.73 -3.13
CA ALA A 65 7.14 -3.78 -4.16
C ALA A 65 6.13 -3.49 -5.28
N THR A 66 4.95 -2.99 -4.94
CA THR A 66 3.89 -2.66 -5.92
C THR A 66 4.28 -1.46 -6.76
N SER A 67 4.78 -0.40 -6.15
CA SER A 67 5.24 0.81 -6.85
C SER A 67 6.35 0.48 -7.84
N ARG A 68 7.36 -0.28 -7.43
CA ARG A 68 8.44 -0.72 -8.32
C ARG A 68 7.92 -1.53 -9.51
N ALA A 69 6.96 -2.44 -9.29
CA ALA A 69 6.36 -3.24 -10.36
C ALA A 69 5.56 -2.40 -11.36
N ILE A 70 4.92 -1.32 -10.90
CA ILE A 70 4.20 -0.37 -11.77
C ILE A 70 5.19 0.53 -12.52
N ILE A 71 6.17 1.10 -11.83
CA ILE A 71 7.20 1.96 -12.42
C ILE A 71 7.98 1.23 -13.52
N ALA A 72 8.27 -0.06 -13.33
CA ALA A 72 8.97 -0.88 -14.34
C ALA A 72 8.19 -1.03 -15.67
N GLN A 73 6.90 -0.71 -15.70
CA GLN A 73 6.06 -0.73 -16.90
C GLN A 73 5.98 0.64 -17.60
N MET A 74 6.53 1.70 -16.99
CA MET A 74 6.48 3.05 -17.54
C MET A 74 7.54 3.26 -18.64
N PRO A 75 7.25 4.07 -19.68
CA PRO A 75 6.01 4.82 -19.87
C PRO A 75 4.86 3.90 -20.30
N MET A 76 3.70 4.08 -19.69
CA MET A 76 2.51 3.30 -20.01
C MET A 76 1.27 4.17 -20.17
N THR A 77 0.34 3.75 -21.03
CA THR A 77 -0.99 4.34 -21.14
C THR A 77 -2.01 3.25 -20.86
N ILE A 78 -2.86 3.47 -19.87
CA ILE A 78 -3.86 2.48 -19.43
C ILE A 78 -5.26 3.06 -19.47
N PRO A 79 -6.28 2.27 -19.88
CA PRO A 79 -7.67 2.67 -19.82
C PRO A 79 -8.16 2.59 -18.38
N MET A 80 -8.39 3.73 -17.75
CA MET A 80 -8.96 3.79 -16.42
C MET A 80 -10.47 3.97 -16.48
N LEU A 81 -11.17 3.19 -15.68
CA LEU A 81 -12.63 3.25 -15.53
C LEU A 81 -12.96 4.24 -14.41
N ASP A 82 -13.96 5.08 -14.65
CA ASP A 82 -14.55 5.92 -13.60
C ASP A 82 -15.56 5.07 -12.82
N LEU A 83 -15.16 4.63 -11.63
CA LEU A 83 -16.00 3.81 -10.77
C LEU A 83 -16.72 4.69 -9.74
N TYR A 84 -18.03 4.56 -9.73
CA TYR A 84 -18.94 5.19 -8.76
C TYR A 84 -18.90 6.73 -8.74
N GLY A 85 -18.18 7.37 -9.66
CA GLY A 85 -17.99 8.82 -9.66
C GLY A 85 -17.10 9.30 -8.50
N ASP A 86 -16.16 8.45 -8.04
CA ASP A 86 -15.29 8.78 -6.91
C ASP A 86 -13.84 8.26 -7.04
N GLU A 87 -13.59 7.31 -7.96
CA GLU A 87 -12.26 6.76 -8.20
C GLU A 87 -12.01 6.37 -9.65
N MET A 88 -10.79 6.60 -10.12
CA MET A 88 -10.30 6.01 -11.37
C MET A 88 -9.66 4.66 -11.06
N CYS A 89 -10.04 3.62 -11.81
CA CYS A 89 -9.60 2.26 -11.55
C CYS A 89 -9.09 1.57 -12.83
N TYR A 90 -7.92 0.94 -12.73
CA TYR A 90 -7.42 -0.01 -13.71
C TYR A 90 -7.19 -1.37 -13.06
N ARG A 91 -7.69 -2.44 -13.66
CA ARG A 91 -7.51 -3.82 -13.16
C ARG A 91 -6.43 -4.53 -13.94
N TYR A 92 -5.34 -4.85 -13.27
CA TYR A 92 -4.29 -5.67 -13.84
C TYR A 92 -4.78 -7.10 -14.11
N PRO A 93 -4.34 -7.74 -15.22
CA PRO A 93 -4.73 -9.11 -15.54
C PRO A 93 -4.16 -10.13 -14.54
N ALA A 94 -3.07 -9.79 -13.87
CA ALA A 94 -2.43 -10.59 -12.83
C ALA A 94 -2.17 -9.76 -11.58
N SER A 95 -2.04 -10.43 -10.44
CA SER A 95 -1.70 -9.80 -9.17
C SER A 95 -0.31 -9.15 -9.23
N LEU A 96 -0.20 -7.94 -8.70
CA LEU A 96 1.07 -7.29 -8.44
C LEU A 96 1.63 -7.72 -7.07
N PRO A 97 2.95 -7.70 -6.89
CA PRO A 97 3.56 -7.97 -5.59
C PRO A 97 3.15 -6.89 -4.58
N THR A 98 2.94 -7.30 -3.33
CA THR A 98 2.66 -6.40 -2.20
C THR A 98 3.57 -6.75 -1.03
N ASP A 99 3.98 -5.75 -0.25
CA ASP A 99 4.85 -5.91 0.93
C ASP A 99 4.30 -5.25 2.20
N ASN A 100 3.30 -4.37 2.08
CA ASN A 100 2.73 -3.65 3.21
C ASN A 100 1.24 -3.32 3.00
N VAL A 101 0.40 -4.36 2.93
CA VAL A 101 -1.06 -4.17 2.86
C VAL A 101 -1.57 -3.79 4.24
N GLN A 102 -2.28 -2.66 4.33
CA GLN A 102 -2.84 -2.13 5.57
C GLN A 102 -4.30 -1.74 5.40
N SER A 103 -5.06 -1.85 6.51
CA SER A 103 -6.46 -1.46 6.58
C SER A 103 -6.62 -0.04 7.08
N TYR A 104 -6.99 0.89 6.21
CA TYR A 104 -7.27 2.28 6.60
C TYR A 104 -8.27 2.97 5.66
N VAL A 105 -8.69 4.17 6.07
CA VAL A 105 -9.53 5.06 5.26
C VAL A 105 -8.63 5.87 4.34
N HIS A 106 -8.74 5.63 3.05
CA HIS A 106 -7.93 6.33 2.04
C HIS A 106 -8.46 7.74 1.75
N LYS A 107 -7.55 8.61 1.31
CA LYS A 107 -7.81 10.05 1.16
C LYS A 107 -7.97 10.44 -0.30
N LYS A 108 -8.57 11.61 -0.52
CA LYS A 108 -8.58 12.27 -1.84
C LYS A 108 -7.15 12.52 -2.33
N GLY A 109 -6.89 12.17 -3.58
CA GLY A 109 -5.58 12.27 -4.23
C GLY A 109 -4.67 11.08 -3.97
N GLU A 110 -5.07 10.15 -3.13
CA GLU A 110 -4.28 8.96 -2.83
C GLU A 110 -4.32 7.96 -3.98
N ILE A 111 -3.17 7.32 -4.22
CA ILE A 111 -2.99 6.26 -5.20
C ILE A 111 -2.68 4.98 -4.43
N PHE A 112 -3.43 3.92 -4.73
CA PHE A 112 -3.25 2.66 -4.03
C PHE A 112 -3.52 1.45 -4.93
N TYR A 113 -3.12 0.28 -4.47
CA TYR A 113 -3.44 -1.01 -5.07
C TYR A 113 -4.33 -1.81 -4.12
N TRP A 114 -5.47 -2.28 -4.64
CA TRP A 114 -6.39 -3.16 -3.94
C TRP A 114 -6.22 -4.61 -4.41
N PRO A 115 -5.55 -5.48 -3.61
CA PRO A 115 -5.16 -6.82 -4.05
C PRO A 115 -6.31 -7.72 -4.48
N PRO A 116 -7.51 -7.72 -3.81
CA PRO A 116 -8.55 -8.68 -4.14
C PRO A 116 -9.05 -8.65 -5.59
N ARG A 117 -8.91 -7.51 -6.27
CA ARG A 117 -9.28 -7.34 -7.69
C ARG A 117 -8.14 -6.81 -8.55
N HIS A 118 -6.92 -6.89 -8.08
CA HIS A 118 -5.73 -6.41 -8.79
C HIS A 118 -5.88 -4.95 -9.27
N SER A 119 -6.57 -4.12 -8.48
CA SER A 119 -6.98 -2.79 -8.88
C SER A 119 -5.94 -1.74 -8.51
N PHE A 120 -5.47 -1.01 -9.51
CA PHE A 120 -4.70 0.22 -9.37
C PHE A 120 -5.69 1.39 -9.38
N VAL A 121 -5.71 2.16 -8.31
CA VAL A 121 -6.77 3.15 -8.04
C VAL A 121 -6.18 4.53 -7.79
N ILE A 122 -6.82 5.56 -8.35
CA ILE A 122 -6.64 6.97 -8.00
C ILE A 122 -7.94 7.44 -7.37
N ARG A 123 -7.92 7.78 -6.09
CA ARG A 123 -9.10 8.31 -5.39
C ARG A 123 -9.20 9.82 -5.61
N TYR A 124 -10.26 10.30 -6.29
CA TYR A 124 -10.45 11.73 -6.53
C TYR A 124 -11.56 12.37 -5.68
N VAL A 125 -12.38 11.57 -4.99
CA VAL A 125 -13.35 12.02 -3.99
C VAL A 125 -12.98 11.46 -2.62
N ALA A 126 -13.21 12.23 -1.56
CA ALA A 126 -13.01 11.75 -0.20
C ALA A 126 -14.02 10.64 0.15
N THR A 127 -13.59 9.67 0.94
CA THR A 127 -14.43 8.55 1.38
C THR A 127 -14.26 8.29 2.88
N SER A 128 -15.22 7.59 3.47
CA SER A 128 -15.10 7.00 4.81
C SER A 128 -14.91 5.47 4.76
N GLU A 129 -14.86 4.90 3.57
CA GLU A 129 -14.66 3.48 3.38
C GLU A 129 -13.26 3.05 3.81
N ARG A 130 -13.21 1.91 4.50
CA ARG A 130 -11.96 1.29 4.94
C ARG A 130 -11.70 0.05 4.09
N LEU A 131 -10.55 -0.01 3.47
CA LEU A 131 -10.10 -1.13 2.65
C LEU A 131 -8.72 -1.61 3.07
N ASP A 132 -8.44 -2.88 2.79
CA ASP A 132 -7.10 -3.45 2.92
C ASP A 132 -6.34 -3.20 1.63
N ILE A 133 -5.48 -2.21 1.62
CA ILE A 133 -4.77 -1.72 0.43
C ILE A 133 -3.26 -1.65 0.64
N GLN A 134 -2.52 -1.74 -0.47
CA GLN A 134 -1.13 -1.34 -0.55
C GLN A 134 -1.08 0.11 -1.03
N HIS A 135 -0.63 1.01 -0.17
CA HIS A 135 -0.38 2.40 -0.55
C HIS A 135 0.70 2.46 -1.63
N ILE A 136 0.48 3.29 -2.64
CA ILE A 136 1.43 3.52 -3.74
C ILE A 136 1.97 4.94 -3.67
N GLY A 137 1.08 5.92 -3.45
CA GLY A 137 1.52 7.30 -3.45
C GLY A 137 0.39 8.31 -3.38
N GLN A 138 0.74 9.55 -3.73
CA GLN A 138 -0.16 10.70 -3.62
C GLN A 138 -0.02 11.61 -4.83
N ILE A 139 -1.14 12.07 -5.39
CA ILE A 139 -1.16 13.17 -6.36
C ILE A 139 -0.84 14.48 -5.65
N GLU A 140 0.10 15.24 -6.19
CA GLU A 140 0.57 16.51 -5.61
C GLU A 140 -0.54 17.57 -5.60
N SER A 141 -1.27 17.68 -6.72
CA SER A 141 -2.41 18.61 -6.87
C SER A 141 -3.19 18.32 -8.13
N GLY A 142 -4.43 18.85 -8.22
CA GLY A 142 -5.23 18.84 -9.44
C GLY A 142 -5.98 17.53 -9.69
N VAL A 143 -6.14 16.67 -8.68
CA VAL A 143 -6.85 15.39 -8.81
C VAL A 143 -8.32 15.57 -9.23
N GLU A 144 -8.88 16.76 -9.04
CA GLU A 144 -10.24 17.15 -9.47
C GLU A 144 -10.47 17.01 -10.98
N ILE A 145 -9.40 16.91 -11.77
CA ILE A 145 -9.50 16.70 -13.21
C ILE A 145 -10.25 15.42 -13.56
N PHE A 146 -10.29 14.46 -12.66
CA PHE A 146 -10.97 13.20 -12.85
C PHE A 146 -12.48 13.28 -12.55
N ASP A 147 -12.94 14.33 -11.88
CA ASP A 147 -14.36 14.49 -11.54
C ASP A 147 -15.19 14.72 -12.80
N GLY A 148 -16.13 13.82 -13.04
CA GLY A 148 -17.06 13.87 -14.19
C GLY A 148 -16.42 13.63 -15.55
N ILE A 149 -15.16 13.15 -15.63
CA ILE A 149 -14.48 12.91 -16.91
C ILE A 149 -14.92 11.59 -17.57
N GLY A 150 -15.45 10.63 -16.78
CA GLY A 150 -15.77 9.29 -17.22
C GLY A 150 -14.54 8.42 -17.49
N ASP A 151 -14.73 7.31 -18.19
CA ASP A 151 -13.65 6.41 -18.57
C ASP A 151 -12.65 7.11 -19.48
N VAL A 152 -11.35 6.99 -19.18
CA VAL A 152 -10.31 7.74 -19.90
C VAL A 152 -8.98 6.99 -19.94
N ASN A 153 -8.23 7.20 -21.04
CA ASN A 153 -6.85 6.76 -21.11
C ASN A 153 -5.94 7.72 -20.33
N VAL A 154 -5.16 7.17 -19.41
CA VAL A 154 -4.21 7.92 -18.58
C VAL A 154 -2.80 7.44 -18.87
N LYS A 155 -1.90 8.37 -19.18
CA LYS A 155 -0.49 8.09 -19.39
C LYS A 155 0.30 8.34 -18.12
N PHE A 156 1.18 7.39 -17.77
CA PHE A 156 2.09 7.48 -16.64
C PHE A 156 3.54 7.39 -17.12
N GLU A 157 4.38 8.28 -16.65
CA GLU A 157 5.82 8.37 -16.96
C GLU A 157 6.59 8.74 -15.71
N VAL A 158 7.81 8.22 -15.56
CA VAL A 158 8.73 8.74 -14.55
C VAL A 158 9.05 10.19 -14.92
N ALA A 159 8.89 11.12 -13.97
CA ALA A 159 9.22 12.52 -14.21
C ALA A 159 10.74 12.71 -14.19
N GLU A 160 11.24 13.52 -15.13
CA GLU A 160 12.64 13.95 -15.20
C GLU A 160 12.95 14.98 -14.10
#